data_d29e5cd5d25c14288217dceb5cf235dc
#
_entry.id   d29e5cd5d25c14288217dceb5cf235dc
#
_cell.length_a   1.000
_cell.length_b   1.000
_cell.length_c   1.000
_cell.angle_alpha   90.00
_cell.angle_beta   90.00
_cell.angle_gamma   90.00
#
_symmetry.space_group_name_H-M   'P 1'
#
loop_
_entity.id
_entity.type
_entity.pdbx_description
1 polymer ?
#
loop_
_entity_poly.entity_id
_entity_poly.type
_entity_poly.pdbx_seq_one_letter_code
_entity_poly.pdbx_strand_id
1 'polypeptide(L)'
;KEMKRGSYLIDITSHKAKTATALGKIPAKVSPICMHPMFGPGAKNLKNHNIVLIPIKDGKKELNVAKNLFPDGNFVTIDSTEHDKKIAMILGLTHLINIAFANILAKDDKILLTEKMSGTTFKAQKILAESIMTESPELIETIISNPEIRKVAEEFWKDVGRLLASAQE
;
A
#
# COMPACT_ATOMS: atom_id res chain seq x y z
N LYS A 1 0.68 30.24 -6.67
CA LYS A 1 1.02 30.85 -5.34
C LYS A 1 2.32 30.22 -4.84
N GLU A 2 3.31 31.04 -4.52
CA GLU A 2 4.54 30.54 -3.92
C GLU A 2 4.35 30.17 -2.45
N MET A 3 5.01 29.08 -2.02
CA MET A 3 5.03 28.70 -0.60
C MET A 3 5.87 29.66 0.22
N LYS A 4 5.41 30.03 1.41
CA LYS A 4 6.11 30.92 2.34
C LYS A 4 7.35 30.21 2.91
N ARG A 5 8.33 31.02 3.35
CA ARG A 5 9.48 30.51 4.11
C ARG A 5 9.01 29.84 5.41
N GLY A 6 9.53 28.65 5.72
CA GLY A 6 9.14 27.87 6.88
C GLY A 6 7.90 26.98 6.70
N SER A 7 7.27 26.98 5.51
CA SER A 7 6.18 26.05 5.21
C SER A 7 6.69 24.63 5.10
N TYR A 8 5.81 23.68 5.41
CA TYR A 8 6.00 22.26 5.15
C TYR A 8 5.28 21.85 3.88
N LEU A 9 5.92 21.03 3.04
CA LEU A 9 5.31 20.34 1.92
C LEU A 9 5.23 18.87 2.29
N ILE A 10 3.98 18.39 2.51
CA ILE A 10 3.73 17.03 2.97
C ILE A 10 3.24 16.19 1.79
N ASP A 11 3.91 15.08 1.54
CA ASP A 11 3.48 14.05 0.59
C ASP A 11 2.97 12.83 1.35
N ILE A 12 1.81 12.31 0.92
CA ILE A 12 1.15 11.14 1.49
C ILE A 12 0.82 10.06 0.46
N THR A 13 1.44 10.13 -0.72
CA THR A 13 1.21 9.15 -1.81
C THR A 13 1.68 7.74 -1.44
N SER A 14 1.17 6.72 -2.12
CA SER A 14 1.56 5.32 -1.89
C SER A 14 2.91 4.96 -2.53
N HIS A 15 3.37 5.69 -3.55
CA HIS A 15 4.67 5.51 -4.21
C HIS A 15 5.66 6.59 -3.79
N LYS A 16 6.87 6.21 -3.45
CA LYS A 16 7.84 7.13 -2.84
C LYS A 16 9.06 7.47 -3.69
N ALA A 17 9.55 6.59 -4.56
CA ALA A 17 10.79 6.82 -5.29
C ALA A 17 10.78 8.12 -6.11
N LYS A 18 9.72 8.36 -6.91
CA LYS A 18 9.58 9.59 -7.70
C LYS A 18 9.34 10.82 -6.83
N THR A 19 8.45 10.70 -5.84
CA THR A 19 8.07 11.80 -4.95
C THR A 19 9.22 12.23 -4.06
N ALA A 20 9.97 11.28 -3.48
CA ALA A 20 11.17 11.56 -2.67
C ALA A 20 12.22 12.33 -3.50
N THR A 21 12.45 11.90 -4.76
CA THR A 21 13.34 12.61 -5.69
C THR A 21 12.88 14.05 -5.94
N ALA A 22 11.58 14.26 -6.15
CA ALA A 22 11.00 15.59 -6.38
C ALA A 22 11.11 16.47 -5.12
N LEU A 23 10.79 15.91 -3.95
CA LEU A 23 10.90 16.61 -2.65
C LEU A 23 12.34 16.99 -2.31
N GLY A 24 13.33 16.20 -2.73
CA GLY A 24 14.75 16.52 -2.57
C GLY A 24 15.16 17.81 -3.29
N LYS A 25 14.46 18.19 -4.36
CA LYS A 25 14.75 19.35 -5.20
C LYS A 25 14.00 20.62 -4.79
N ILE A 26 13.11 20.57 -3.80
CA ILE A 26 12.37 21.76 -3.39
C ILE A 26 13.27 22.80 -2.75
N PRO A 27 12.95 24.12 -2.87
CA PRO A 27 13.75 25.19 -2.31
C PRO A 27 13.98 25.03 -0.80
N ALA A 28 15.15 25.46 -0.30
CA ALA A 28 15.52 25.37 1.12
C ALA A 28 14.58 26.16 2.06
N LYS A 29 13.80 27.11 1.53
CA LYS A 29 12.78 27.85 2.29
C LYS A 29 11.58 26.99 2.71
N VAL A 30 11.41 25.78 2.12
CA VAL A 30 10.31 24.83 2.37
C VAL A 30 10.90 23.53 2.91
N SER A 31 10.27 22.97 3.92
CA SER A 31 10.68 21.69 4.52
C SER A 31 9.82 20.54 3.98
N PRO A 32 10.42 19.47 3.43
CA PRO A 32 9.67 18.30 2.98
C PRO A 32 9.28 17.43 4.17
N ILE A 33 8.11 16.80 4.08
CA ILE A 33 7.70 15.66 4.90
C ILE A 33 7.16 14.61 3.96
N CYS A 34 7.88 13.54 3.76
CA CYS A 34 7.48 12.44 2.90
C CYS A 34 7.05 11.26 3.75
N MET A 35 5.76 10.91 3.72
CA MET A 35 5.23 9.82 4.53
C MET A 35 4.12 9.06 3.79
N HIS A 36 3.94 7.81 4.18
CA HIS A 36 2.86 6.94 3.71
C HIS A 36 2.02 6.49 4.90
N PRO A 37 0.83 7.06 5.11
CA PRO A 37 -0.13 6.52 6.06
C PRO A 37 -0.61 5.14 5.60
N MET A 38 -0.39 4.10 6.42
CA MET A 38 -0.75 2.72 6.10
C MET A 38 -2.20 2.41 6.51
N PHE A 39 -3.11 3.31 6.18
CA PHE A 39 -4.54 3.18 6.46
C PHE A 39 -5.36 4.00 5.46
N GLY A 40 -6.56 3.51 5.17
CA GLY A 40 -7.48 4.15 4.23
C GLY A 40 -8.38 5.21 4.89
N PRO A 41 -9.26 5.86 4.09
CA PRO A 41 -10.15 6.94 4.55
C PRO A 41 -11.17 6.50 5.62
N GLY A 42 -11.34 5.19 5.82
CA GLY A 42 -12.21 4.64 6.88
C GLY A 42 -11.62 4.68 8.29
N ALA A 43 -10.36 5.06 8.45
CA ALA A 43 -9.73 5.15 9.78
C ALA A 43 -10.38 6.27 10.61
N LYS A 44 -11.01 5.90 11.72
CA LYS A 44 -11.70 6.85 12.62
C LYS A 44 -10.76 7.63 13.54
N ASN A 45 -9.58 7.12 13.77
CA ASN A 45 -8.51 7.75 14.57
C ASN A 45 -7.15 7.21 14.11
N LEU A 46 -6.06 7.78 14.63
CA LEU A 46 -4.69 7.41 14.25
C LEU A 46 -4.03 6.43 15.22
N LYS A 47 -4.70 6.09 16.32
CA LYS A 47 -4.15 5.22 17.36
C LYS A 47 -3.83 3.84 16.78
N ASN A 48 -2.58 3.42 16.96
CA ASN A 48 -2.05 2.13 16.49
C ASN A 48 -1.96 1.99 14.95
N HIS A 49 -2.18 3.06 14.17
CA HIS A 49 -1.94 3.03 12.74
C HIS A 49 -0.48 3.31 12.41
N ASN A 50 0.05 2.56 11.46
CA ASN A 50 1.42 2.72 10.99
C ASN A 50 1.51 3.89 10.00
N ILE A 51 2.59 4.68 10.12
CA ILE A 51 2.96 5.73 9.19
C ILE A 51 4.41 5.51 8.82
N VAL A 52 4.69 5.30 7.54
CA VAL A 52 6.05 5.15 7.05
C VAL A 52 6.59 6.51 6.67
N LEU A 53 7.72 6.91 7.27
CA LEU A 53 8.44 8.15 6.96
C LEU A 53 9.63 7.85 6.06
N ILE A 54 9.75 8.59 4.99
CA ILE A 54 10.90 8.55 4.07
C ILE A 54 11.74 9.81 4.28
N PRO A 55 12.95 9.72 4.86
CA PRO A 55 13.83 10.86 5.06
C PRO A 55 14.25 11.50 3.73
N ILE A 56 14.13 12.83 3.63
CA ILE A 56 14.47 13.58 2.42
C ILE A 56 15.73 14.43 2.61
N LYS A 57 15.77 15.28 3.65
CA LYS A 57 16.88 16.20 3.95
C LYS A 57 17.44 16.00 5.35
N ASP A 58 16.57 16.03 6.36
CA ASP A 58 16.89 15.86 7.78
C ASP A 58 15.84 14.95 8.42
N GLY A 59 16.08 13.63 8.33
CA GLY A 59 15.13 12.63 8.79
C GLY A 59 14.76 12.74 10.27
N LYS A 60 15.68 13.21 11.14
CA LYS A 60 15.35 13.40 12.56
C LYS A 60 14.36 14.54 12.76
N LYS A 61 14.60 15.66 12.08
CA LYS A 61 13.71 16.82 12.12
C LYS A 61 12.36 16.51 11.48
N GLU A 62 12.38 15.85 10.32
CA GLU A 62 11.19 15.43 9.59
C GLU A 62 10.34 14.49 10.44
N LEU A 63 10.95 13.51 11.11
CA LEU A 63 10.27 12.60 12.03
C LEU A 63 9.65 13.33 13.22
N ASN A 64 10.37 14.28 13.82
CA ASN A 64 9.82 15.06 14.94
C ASN A 64 8.61 15.88 14.51
N VAL A 65 8.66 16.51 13.33
CA VAL A 65 7.51 17.24 12.78
C VAL A 65 6.34 16.30 12.51
N ALA A 66 6.59 15.14 11.88
CA ALA A 66 5.56 14.16 11.60
C ALA A 66 4.90 13.64 12.89
N LYS A 67 5.68 13.35 13.95
CA LYS A 67 5.14 12.95 15.26
C LYS A 67 4.31 14.04 15.93
N ASN A 68 4.67 15.31 15.77
CA ASN A 68 3.85 16.41 16.30
C ASN A 68 2.53 16.56 15.55
N LEU A 69 2.50 16.26 14.24
CA LEU A 69 1.27 16.28 13.44
C LEU A 69 0.37 15.07 13.71
N PHE A 70 0.98 13.92 14.01
CA PHE A 70 0.30 12.63 14.20
C PHE A 70 0.80 11.94 15.47
N PRO A 71 0.49 12.47 16.66
CA PRO A 71 1.09 12.03 17.94
C PRO A 71 0.74 10.56 18.29
N ASP A 72 -0.40 10.07 17.83
CA ASP A 72 -0.86 8.69 18.10
C ASP A 72 -0.42 7.67 17.03
N GLY A 73 0.32 8.10 16.00
CA GLY A 73 0.79 7.23 14.93
C GLY A 73 2.02 6.42 15.29
N ASN A 74 2.09 5.19 14.81
CA ASN A 74 3.29 4.35 14.88
C ASN A 74 4.20 4.65 13.69
N PHE A 75 5.38 5.23 13.93
CA PHE A 75 6.29 5.61 12.86
C PHE A 75 7.35 4.56 12.56
N VAL A 76 7.48 4.23 11.28
CA VAL A 76 8.59 3.44 10.72
C VAL A 76 9.36 4.33 9.76
N THR A 77 10.69 4.36 9.87
CA THR A 77 11.55 5.15 8.97
C THR A 77 12.34 4.23 8.06
N ILE A 78 12.26 4.45 6.75
CA ILE A 78 12.89 3.63 5.72
C ILE A 78 13.21 4.50 4.49
N ASP A 79 14.16 4.08 3.65
CA ASP A 79 14.41 4.77 2.38
C ASP A 79 13.33 4.48 1.33
N SER A 80 13.24 5.36 0.31
CA SER A 80 12.16 5.28 -0.69
C SER A 80 12.21 4.02 -1.56
N THR A 81 13.41 3.50 -1.84
CA THR A 81 13.58 2.32 -2.69
C THR A 81 13.12 1.06 -1.96
N GLU A 82 13.59 0.90 -0.72
CA GLU A 82 13.17 -0.24 0.10
C GLU A 82 11.68 -0.15 0.46
N HIS A 83 11.16 1.08 0.70
CA HIS A 83 9.72 1.30 0.85
C HIS A 83 8.93 0.73 -0.33
N ASP A 84 9.25 1.13 -1.57
CA ASP A 84 8.48 0.72 -2.74
C ASP A 84 8.56 -0.79 -3.00
N LYS A 85 9.70 -1.44 -2.67
CA LYS A 85 9.79 -2.91 -2.67
C LYS A 85 8.87 -3.57 -1.64
N LYS A 86 8.84 -3.06 -0.41
CA LYS A 86 7.94 -3.59 0.64
C LYS A 86 6.47 -3.37 0.29
N ILE A 87 6.13 -2.21 -0.25
CA ILE A 87 4.76 -1.89 -0.68
C ILE A 87 4.32 -2.78 -1.84
N ALA A 88 5.21 -3.18 -2.73
CA ALA A 88 4.89 -4.17 -3.77
C ALA A 88 4.36 -5.49 -3.19
N MET A 89 4.89 -5.93 -2.05
CA MET A 89 4.38 -7.11 -1.34
C MET A 89 3.12 -6.77 -0.52
N ILE A 90 3.18 -5.73 0.32
CA ILE A 90 2.15 -5.41 1.31
C ILE A 90 0.83 -4.99 0.65
N LEU A 91 0.90 -4.11 -0.33
CA LEU A 91 -0.28 -3.64 -1.06
C LEU A 91 -0.42 -4.35 -2.40
N GLY A 92 0.64 -4.36 -3.20
CA GLY A 92 0.59 -4.81 -4.58
C GLY A 92 0.16 -6.27 -4.72
N LEU A 93 0.85 -7.19 -4.07
CA LEU A 93 0.51 -8.61 -4.12
C LEU A 93 -0.84 -8.89 -3.47
N THR A 94 -1.14 -8.23 -2.34
CA THR A 94 -2.44 -8.37 -1.67
C THR A 94 -3.59 -7.95 -2.58
N HIS A 95 -3.48 -6.80 -3.25
CA HIS A 95 -4.51 -6.35 -4.20
C HIS A 95 -4.61 -7.29 -5.40
N LEU A 96 -3.48 -7.67 -5.99
CA LEU A 96 -3.45 -8.57 -7.16
C LEU A 96 -4.18 -9.89 -6.89
N ILE A 97 -3.88 -10.55 -5.76
CA ILE A 97 -4.50 -11.81 -5.37
C ILE A 97 -6.00 -11.64 -5.17
N ASN A 98 -6.41 -10.60 -4.47
CA ASN A 98 -7.83 -10.38 -4.14
C ASN A 98 -8.65 -9.95 -5.36
N ILE A 99 -8.09 -9.15 -6.26
CA ILE A 99 -8.74 -8.80 -7.54
C ILE A 99 -8.88 -10.04 -8.42
N ALA A 100 -7.83 -10.87 -8.52
CA ALA A 100 -7.90 -12.13 -9.28
C ALA A 100 -8.94 -13.08 -8.69
N PHE A 101 -9.00 -13.20 -7.37
CA PHE A 101 -10.01 -13.99 -6.67
C PHE A 101 -11.44 -13.48 -6.95
N ALA A 102 -11.68 -12.17 -6.81
CA ALA A 102 -12.96 -11.54 -7.11
C ALA A 102 -13.39 -11.78 -8.56
N ASN A 103 -12.46 -11.67 -9.51
CA ASN A 103 -12.71 -11.92 -10.94
C ASN A 103 -13.10 -13.39 -11.23
N ILE A 104 -12.55 -14.34 -10.47
CA ILE A 104 -12.93 -15.75 -10.58
C ILE A 104 -14.36 -15.94 -10.04
N LEU A 105 -14.66 -15.37 -8.87
CA LEU A 105 -16.02 -15.47 -8.28
C LEU A 105 -17.07 -14.81 -9.17
N ALA A 106 -16.76 -13.71 -9.82
CA ALA A 106 -17.68 -13.01 -10.70
C ALA A 106 -18.08 -13.84 -11.95
N LYS A 107 -17.33 -14.91 -12.26
CA LYS A 107 -17.64 -15.83 -13.35
C LYS A 107 -18.42 -17.07 -12.90
N ASP A 108 -18.65 -17.24 -11.60
CA ASP A 108 -19.40 -18.35 -11.04
C ASP A 108 -20.90 -18.10 -11.20
N ASP A 109 -21.53 -18.80 -12.13
CA ASP A 109 -22.97 -18.74 -12.38
C ASP A 109 -23.84 -19.32 -11.24
N LYS A 110 -23.19 -20.02 -10.29
CA LYS A 110 -23.81 -20.62 -9.10
C LYS A 110 -23.27 -20.03 -7.80
N ILE A 111 -22.89 -18.79 -7.79
CA ILE A 111 -22.25 -18.12 -6.63
C ILE A 111 -23.03 -18.31 -5.31
N LEU A 112 -24.38 -18.33 -5.36
CA LEU A 112 -25.21 -18.56 -4.17
C LEU A 112 -25.05 -19.98 -3.60
N LEU A 113 -24.76 -20.96 -4.44
CA LEU A 113 -24.47 -22.32 -3.99
C LEU A 113 -23.06 -22.38 -3.38
N THR A 114 -22.08 -21.78 -4.04
CA THR A 114 -20.71 -21.64 -3.55
C THR A 114 -20.69 -20.99 -2.17
N GLU A 115 -21.46 -19.93 -1.96
CA GLU A 115 -21.58 -19.26 -0.67
C GLU A 115 -22.21 -20.14 0.41
N LYS A 116 -23.27 -20.89 0.08
CA LYS A 116 -23.90 -21.83 1.02
C LYS A 116 -22.99 -22.98 1.45
N MET A 117 -22.10 -23.41 0.56
CA MET A 117 -21.11 -24.47 0.82
C MET A 117 -19.83 -23.94 1.49
N SER A 118 -19.66 -22.64 1.60
CA SER A 118 -18.40 -22.01 2.03
C SER A 118 -18.12 -22.18 3.52
N GLY A 119 -16.86 -22.49 3.83
CA GLY A 119 -16.30 -22.49 5.19
C GLY A 119 -15.73 -21.11 5.59
N THR A 120 -15.15 -21.06 6.79
CA THR A 120 -14.60 -19.82 7.39
C THR A 120 -13.49 -19.16 6.57
N THR A 121 -12.59 -19.97 5.99
CA THR A 121 -11.46 -19.47 5.18
C THR A 121 -11.94 -18.77 3.92
N PHE A 122 -12.89 -19.37 3.19
CA PHE A 122 -13.48 -18.78 2.00
C PHE A 122 -14.19 -17.45 2.33
N LYS A 123 -14.97 -17.42 3.42
CA LYS A 123 -15.69 -16.22 3.86
C LYS A 123 -14.74 -15.09 4.20
N ALA A 124 -13.64 -15.38 4.90
CA ALA A 124 -12.61 -14.38 5.20
C ALA A 124 -11.95 -13.82 3.93
N GLN A 125 -11.58 -14.71 3.00
CA GLN A 125 -10.98 -14.31 1.71
C GLN A 125 -11.96 -13.48 0.87
N LYS A 126 -13.25 -13.83 0.85
CA LYS A 126 -14.29 -13.08 0.14
C LYS A 126 -14.43 -11.66 0.71
N ILE A 127 -14.46 -11.49 2.04
CA ILE A 127 -14.52 -10.17 2.69
C ILE A 127 -13.33 -9.29 2.30
N LEU A 128 -12.12 -9.85 2.28
CA LEU A 128 -10.93 -9.13 1.85
C LEU A 128 -11.03 -8.69 0.39
N ALA A 129 -11.45 -9.58 -0.50
CA ALA A 129 -11.62 -9.28 -1.91
C ALA A 129 -12.69 -8.19 -2.13
N GLU A 130 -13.84 -8.30 -1.48
CA GLU A 130 -14.91 -7.30 -1.54
C GLU A 130 -14.44 -5.93 -1.05
N SER A 131 -13.67 -5.89 0.05
CA SER A 131 -13.10 -4.63 0.56
C SER A 131 -12.23 -3.93 -0.47
N ILE A 132 -11.34 -4.68 -1.15
CA ILE A 132 -10.46 -4.11 -2.19
C ILE A 132 -11.27 -3.65 -3.40
N MET A 133 -12.30 -4.38 -3.80
CA MET A 133 -13.16 -4.00 -4.94
C MET A 133 -14.02 -2.75 -4.65
N THR A 134 -14.10 -2.27 -3.40
CA THR A 134 -14.76 -1.00 -3.07
C THR A 134 -13.82 0.22 -3.13
N GLU A 135 -12.53 0.00 -3.31
CA GLU A 135 -11.56 1.10 -3.47
C GLU A 135 -11.71 1.79 -4.83
N SER A 136 -11.25 3.05 -4.91
CA SER A 136 -11.33 3.77 -6.18
C SER A 136 -10.44 3.16 -7.24
N PRO A 137 -10.86 3.14 -8.52
CA PRO A 137 -10.04 2.63 -9.62
C PRO A 137 -8.66 3.29 -9.70
N GLU A 138 -8.57 4.59 -9.39
CA GLU A 138 -7.32 5.35 -9.41
C GLU A 138 -6.36 4.88 -8.31
N LEU A 139 -6.87 4.50 -7.14
CA LEU A 139 -6.06 3.95 -6.07
C LEU A 139 -5.53 2.56 -6.46
N ILE A 140 -6.39 1.70 -6.98
CA ILE A 140 -6.01 0.37 -7.47
C ILE A 140 -4.95 0.48 -8.55
N GLU A 141 -5.14 1.37 -9.54
CA GLU A 141 -4.16 1.62 -10.61
C GLU A 141 -2.84 2.12 -10.03
N THR A 142 -2.87 3.05 -9.09
CA THR A 142 -1.68 3.56 -8.41
C THR A 142 -0.91 2.44 -7.71
N ILE A 143 -1.60 1.56 -7.01
CA ILE A 143 -0.98 0.42 -6.31
C ILE A 143 -0.35 -0.54 -7.33
N ILE A 144 -1.12 -0.98 -8.34
CA ILE A 144 -0.69 -2.00 -9.31
C ILE A 144 0.42 -1.47 -10.24
N SER A 145 0.51 -0.15 -10.46
CA SER A 145 1.54 0.45 -11.31
C SER A 145 2.95 0.50 -10.67
N ASN A 146 3.12 0.04 -9.44
CA ASN A 146 4.44 -0.08 -8.83
C ASN A 146 5.33 -1.04 -9.63
N PRO A 147 6.51 -0.62 -10.15
CA PRO A 147 7.37 -1.47 -10.97
C PRO A 147 7.86 -2.75 -10.26
N GLU A 148 7.93 -2.73 -8.93
CA GLU A 148 8.37 -3.89 -8.15
C GLU A 148 7.28 -4.98 -8.04
N ILE A 149 6.00 -4.66 -8.30
CA ILE A 149 4.91 -5.65 -8.25
C ILE A 149 5.13 -6.79 -9.23
N ARG A 150 5.62 -6.48 -10.43
CA ARG A 150 5.84 -7.52 -11.44
C ARG A 150 6.75 -8.64 -10.94
N LYS A 151 7.83 -8.29 -10.25
CA LYS A 151 8.77 -9.26 -9.68
C LYS A 151 8.10 -10.15 -8.63
N VAL A 152 7.36 -9.51 -7.71
CA VAL A 152 6.66 -10.23 -6.63
C VAL A 152 5.55 -11.13 -7.21
N ALA A 153 4.83 -10.66 -8.24
CA ALA A 153 3.82 -11.45 -8.92
C ALA A 153 4.41 -12.66 -9.66
N GLU A 154 5.55 -12.50 -10.34
CA GLU A 154 6.24 -13.60 -11.01
C GLU A 154 6.71 -14.67 -10.01
N GLU A 155 7.22 -14.27 -8.84
CA GLU A 155 7.57 -15.20 -7.76
C GLU A 155 6.33 -15.94 -7.23
N PHE A 156 5.25 -15.22 -6.98
CA PHE A 156 3.99 -15.80 -6.54
C PHE A 156 3.46 -16.86 -7.54
N TRP A 157 3.46 -16.55 -8.84
CA TRP A 157 3.01 -17.51 -9.86
C TRP A 157 3.90 -18.76 -9.94
N LYS A 158 5.22 -18.60 -9.77
CA LYS A 158 6.13 -19.74 -9.69
C LYS A 158 5.82 -20.63 -8.49
N ASP A 159 5.52 -20.04 -7.34
CA ASP A 159 5.15 -20.80 -6.15
C ASP A 159 3.82 -21.52 -6.29
N VAL A 160 2.81 -20.85 -6.86
CA VAL A 160 1.52 -21.50 -7.19
C VAL A 160 1.74 -22.69 -8.12
N GLY A 161 2.55 -22.52 -9.17
CA GLY A 161 2.88 -23.60 -10.09
C GLY A 161 3.57 -24.80 -9.41
N ARG A 162 4.50 -24.53 -8.49
CA ARG A 162 5.17 -25.59 -7.69
C ARG A 162 4.19 -26.34 -6.79
N LEU A 163 3.32 -25.63 -6.11
CA LEU A 163 2.29 -26.23 -5.24
C LEU A 163 1.32 -27.12 -6.03
N LEU A 164 0.90 -26.68 -7.23
CA LEU A 164 0.04 -27.48 -8.08
C LEU A 164 0.75 -28.73 -8.61
N ALA A 165 2.03 -28.65 -8.94
CA ALA A 165 2.80 -29.81 -9.38
C ALA A 165 2.97 -30.85 -8.26
N SER A 166 3.31 -30.42 -7.02
CA SER A 166 3.50 -31.31 -5.89
C SER A 166 2.20 -31.98 -5.41
N ALA A 167 1.04 -31.45 -5.75
CA ALA A 167 -0.25 -32.04 -5.39
C ALA A 167 -0.71 -33.15 -6.37
N GLN A 168 0.06 -33.44 -7.44
CA GLN A 168 -0.22 -34.48 -8.44
C GLN A 168 0.61 -35.75 -8.23
N GLU A 169 1.54 -35.74 -7.29
CA GLU A 169 2.30 -36.89 -6.80
C GLU A 169 1.62 -37.54 -5.58
#